data_dad93a12140e8c631cd68f8015d0d4d9
#
_entry.id   dad93a12140e8c631cd68f8015d0d4d9
#
_cell.length_a   1.000
_cell.length_b   1.000
_cell.length_c   1.000
_cell.angle_alpha   90.00
_cell.angle_beta   90.00
_cell.angle_gamma   90.00
#
_symmetry.space_group_name_H-M   'P 1'
#
loop_
_entity.id
_entity.type
_entity.pdbx_description
1 polymer ?
#
loop_
_entity_poly.entity_id
_entity_poly.type
_entity_poly.pdbx_seq_one_letter_code
_entity_poly.pdbx_strand_id
1 'polypeptide(L)'
;MPSTYTHSLSVIAYGFRYRAPIKLSSIYFTARQFHYHHRLTLYQSPSFNETTLFLRCHLPNTHFFTGNSLFSRMERFWTGSGITKNKKMVEHLQSHGVIRSNKVAEVMETIDRALFVPEDAPPYMDSPVQIGYNATISAPHMHATCLELLENHLKPGMYVLDVGSGTGYLTACFAIMVGPQGRAVGVEHIPELVEISLQNIQKSAAAPLLKEGSLVLHTGDGRLGWLEHAPYDAIHVGAAAPEIPQALIEQLKPGGRLVIPVGNIFQDLQVVDKNADGSLSIRSETSVRYVPLTSRESQLRG
;
A
#
# COMPACT_ATOMS: atom_id res chain seq x y z
N MET A 1 -31.55 38.84 -29.77
CA MET A 1 -30.49 37.83 -29.53
C MET A 1 -29.99 38.01 -28.11
N PRO A 2 -30.21 37.07 -27.20
CA PRO A 2 -29.69 37.21 -25.83
C PRO A 2 -28.26 36.68 -25.78
N SER A 3 -27.36 37.52 -25.26
CA SER A 3 -25.97 37.26 -24.97
C SER A 3 -25.85 36.22 -23.83
N THR A 4 -25.24 35.11 -24.12
CA THR A 4 -24.91 34.06 -23.12
C THR A 4 -23.62 34.47 -22.39
N TYR A 5 -23.75 34.92 -21.15
CA TYR A 5 -22.61 35.06 -20.25
C TYR A 5 -22.24 33.71 -19.66
N THR A 6 -21.04 33.24 -19.95
CA THR A 6 -20.44 32.08 -19.28
C THR A 6 -19.68 32.54 -18.04
N HIS A 7 -20.17 32.18 -16.86
CA HIS A 7 -19.44 32.38 -15.61
C HIS A 7 -18.63 31.12 -15.27
N SER A 8 -17.35 31.29 -14.95
CA SER A 8 -16.51 30.22 -14.42
C SER A 8 -16.47 30.27 -12.90
N LEU A 9 -16.80 29.16 -12.24
CA LEU A 9 -16.69 28.99 -10.80
C LEU A 9 -15.35 28.33 -10.44
N SER A 10 -14.58 28.95 -9.56
CA SER A 10 -13.38 28.35 -8.98
C SER A 10 -13.69 27.92 -7.55
N VAL A 11 -13.54 26.64 -7.27
CA VAL A 11 -13.67 26.09 -5.92
C VAL A 11 -12.26 25.75 -5.43
N ILE A 12 -11.86 26.35 -4.31
CA ILE A 12 -10.59 26.03 -3.65
C ILE A 12 -10.92 25.22 -2.41
N ALA A 13 -10.61 23.94 -2.46
CA ALA A 13 -10.59 23.08 -1.28
C ALA A 13 -9.21 22.43 -1.22
N TYR A 14 -8.48 22.66 -0.15
CA TYR A 14 -7.20 22.01 0.18
C TYR A 14 -6.16 21.94 -0.96
N GLY A 15 -5.74 23.13 -1.46
CA GLY A 15 -4.53 23.23 -2.28
C GLY A 15 -4.67 22.83 -3.76
N PHE A 16 -5.82 22.39 -4.25
CA PHE A 16 -6.05 22.06 -5.66
C PHE A 16 -6.99 23.06 -6.32
N ARG A 17 -6.55 23.64 -7.47
CA ARG A 17 -7.41 24.46 -8.33
C ARG A 17 -8.02 23.58 -9.42
N TYR A 18 -9.35 23.46 -9.40
CA TYR A 18 -10.09 22.89 -10.53
C TYR A 18 -10.82 24.00 -11.29
N ARG A 19 -10.61 24.10 -12.61
CA ARG A 19 -11.38 24.94 -13.50
C ARG A 19 -12.30 24.04 -14.34
N ALA A 20 -13.61 24.17 -14.15
CA ALA A 20 -14.59 23.54 -15.05
C ALA A 20 -15.73 24.52 -15.36
N PRO A 21 -16.24 24.58 -16.62
CA PRO A 21 -17.41 25.39 -16.95
C PRO A 21 -18.67 24.69 -16.47
N ILE A 22 -19.49 25.36 -15.66
CA ILE A 22 -20.76 24.85 -15.15
C ILE A 22 -21.91 25.69 -15.71
N LYS A 23 -22.87 25.05 -16.39
CA LYS A 23 -24.14 25.68 -16.81
C LYS A 23 -25.07 25.83 -15.60
N LEU A 24 -25.60 27.03 -15.39
CA LEU A 24 -26.42 27.41 -14.24
C LEU A 24 -27.79 26.70 -14.11
N SER A 25 -28.18 25.84 -15.04
CA SER A 25 -29.54 25.22 -15.06
C SER A 25 -29.68 23.92 -14.25
N SER A 26 -28.67 23.48 -13.53
CA SER A 26 -28.68 22.13 -12.90
C SER A 26 -28.09 22.06 -11.50
N ILE A 27 -28.23 23.10 -10.67
CA ILE A 27 -27.78 23.00 -9.27
C ILE A 27 -29.02 22.79 -8.38
N TYR A 28 -29.49 21.55 -8.31
CA TYR A 28 -30.27 21.06 -7.18
C TYR A 28 -29.33 20.30 -6.26
N PHE A 29 -28.89 20.96 -5.17
CA PHE A 29 -28.22 20.29 -4.07
C PHE A 29 -29.30 19.74 -3.11
N THR A 30 -29.49 18.43 -3.07
CA THR A 30 -30.26 17.77 -2.01
C THR A 30 -29.40 17.71 -0.74
N ALA A 31 -29.45 18.76 0.07
CA ALA A 31 -28.89 18.77 1.41
C ALA A 31 -29.83 17.99 2.37
N ARG A 32 -29.81 16.68 2.31
CA ARG A 32 -30.38 15.83 3.35
C ARG A 32 -29.21 15.11 4.03
N GLN A 33 -28.59 15.75 5.03
CA GLN A 33 -27.89 15.11 6.17
C GLN A 33 -27.00 16.01 7.03
N PHE A 34 -27.04 17.37 6.87
CA PHE A 34 -26.33 18.23 7.83
C PHE A 34 -27.23 19.37 8.30
N HIS A 35 -27.59 19.37 9.58
CA HIS A 35 -28.30 20.45 10.27
C HIS A 35 -27.31 21.60 10.57
N TYR A 36 -26.96 22.41 9.58
CA TYR A 36 -26.25 23.65 9.79
C TYR A 36 -26.80 24.72 8.86
N HIS A 37 -27.25 25.85 9.44
CA HIS A 37 -27.64 27.04 8.68
C HIS A 37 -26.41 27.78 8.19
N HIS A 38 -26.16 27.76 6.87
CA HIS A 38 -25.12 28.56 6.24
C HIS A 38 -25.73 29.81 5.61
N ARG A 39 -25.21 30.99 5.95
CA ARG A 39 -25.55 32.26 5.31
C ARG A 39 -24.54 32.53 4.18
N LEU A 40 -25.03 32.61 2.95
CA LEU A 40 -24.23 32.98 1.77
C LEU A 40 -24.19 34.52 1.66
N THR A 41 -23.02 35.10 1.63
CA THR A 41 -22.81 36.53 1.36
C THR A 41 -22.03 36.67 0.06
N LEU A 42 -22.59 37.39 -0.90
CA LEU A 42 -21.95 37.72 -2.18
C LEU A 42 -21.17 39.02 -2.03
N TYR A 43 -19.89 39.01 -2.35
CA TYR A 43 -19.05 40.18 -2.45
C TYR A 43 -18.61 40.38 -3.90
N GLN A 44 -18.84 41.59 -4.42
CA GLN A 44 -18.35 42.01 -5.73
C GLN A 44 -17.10 42.87 -5.54
N SER A 45 -16.00 42.47 -6.12
CA SER A 45 -14.75 43.25 -6.09
C SER A 45 -14.78 44.32 -7.17
N PRO A 46 -14.40 45.57 -6.85
CA PRO A 46 -14.43 46.67 -7.82
C PRO A 46 -13.39 46.62 -8.95
N SER A 47 -12.44 45.66 -8.91
CA SER A 47 -11.28 45.68 -9.81
C SER A 47 -11.16 44.48 -10.76
N PHE A 48 -12.11 43.55 -10.78
CA PHE A 48 -12.10 42.42 -11.72
C PHE A 48 -13.50 42.07 -12.20
N ASN A 49 -13.64 41.83 -13.50
CA ASN A 49 -14.89 41.36 -14.15
C ASN A 49 -15.26 39.91 -13.81
N GLU A 50 -14.81 39.35 -12.69
CA GLU A 50 -15.14 38.02 -12.24
C GLU A 50 -15.74 38.05 -10.83
N THR A 51 -16.92 37.45 -10.68
CA THR A 51 -17.58 37.30 -9.38
C THR A 51 -16.97 36.06 -8.69
N THR A 52 -16.21 36.29 -7.62
CA THR A 52 -15.62 35.22 -6.82
C THR A 52 -16.52 34.96 -5.61
N LEU A 53 -17.02 33.72 -5.50
CA LEU A 53 -17.83 33.30 -4.35
C LEU A 53 -16.89 32.86 -3.23
N PHE A 54 -16.92 33.55 -2.10
CA PHE A 54 -16.26 33.11 -0.86
C PHE A 54 -17.27 32.44 0.06
N LEU A 55 -17.10 31.15 0.32
CA LEU A 55 -17.83 30.46 1.37
C LEU A 55 -17.10 30.69 2.70
N ARG A 56 -17.63 31.58 3.54
CA ARG A 56 -17.16 31.77 4.91
C ARG A 56 -18.04 30.97 5.85
N CYS A 57 -17.55 29.81 6.28
CA CYS A 57 -18.18 29.07 7.38
C CYS A 57 -17.89 29.80 8.68
N HIS A 58 -18.92 30.44 9.28
CA HIS A 58 -18.85 30.88 10.66
C HIS A 58 -19.10 29.68 11.56
N LEU A 59 -18.01 29.15 12.12
CA LEU A 59 -18.10 28.25 13.27
C LEU A 59 -18.33 29.11 14.52
N PRO A 60 -19.34 28.81 15.35
CA PRO A 60 -19.48 29.50 16.64
C PRO A 60 -18.25 29.16 17.49
N ASN A 61 -17.69 30.16 18.16
CA ASN A 61 -16.54 30.14 19.05
C ASN A 61 -16.19 28.76 19.60
N THR A 62 -15.39 27.98 18.86
CA THR A 62 -14.60 26.91 19.44
C THR A 62 -13.25 27.53 19.72
N HIS A 63 -12.83 27.49 20.97
CA HIS A 63 -11.51 27.90 21.41
C HIS A 63 -10.46 27.40 20.42
N PHE A 64 -9.73 28.32 19.80
CA PHE A 64 -8.50 28.02 19.11
C PHE A 64 -7.56 27.36 20.12
N PHE A 65 -7.50 26.04 20.10
CA PHE A 65 -6.40 25.31 20.71
C PHE A 65 -5.16 25.63 19.90
N THR A 66 -4.40 26.60 20.37
CA THR A 66 -3.06 26.87 19.91
C THR A 66 -2.22 25.60 20.09
N GLY A 67 -1.76 25.04 18.97
CA GLY A 67 -0.55 24.26 18.97
C GLY A 67 -0.63 22.78 19.33
N ASN A 68 -1.68 22.04 18.96
CA ASN A 68 -1.59 20.58 18.93
C ASN A 68 -2.47 20.05 17.79
N SER A 69 -1.97 20.15 16.56
CA SER A 69 -2.57 19.43 15.45
C SER A 69 -2.50 17.92 15.74
N LEU A 70 -3.44 17.15 15.22
CA LEU A 70 -3.38 15.67 15.29
C LEU A 70 -2.00 15.15 14.86
N PHE A 71 -1.35 15.84 13.90
CA PHE A 71 0.03 15.56 13.45
C PHE A 71 1.06 15.68 14.58
N SER A 72 1.05 16.75 15.39
CA SER A 72 2.02 16.88 16.50
C SER A 72 1.74 15.93 17.67
N ARG A 73 0.53 15.39 17.75
CA ARG A 73 0.16 14.34 18.71
C ARG A 73 0.66 12.97 18.24
N MET A 74 0.66 12.73 16.93
CA MET A 74 1.29 11.54 16.33
C MET A 74 2.82 11.58 16.49
N GLU A 75 3.50 12.69 16.23
CA GLU A 75 4.95 12.80 16.41
C GLU A 75 5.42 12.49 17.83
N ARG A 76 4.67 12.83 18.88
CA ARG A 76 5.02 12.52 20.27
C ARG A 76 4.92 11.03 20.63
N PHE A 77 4.17 10.23 19.87
CA PHE A 77 4.15 8.77 20.04
C PHE A 77 5.43 8.07 19.53
N TRP A 78 6.26 8.76 18.74
CA TRP A 78 7.40 8.19 18.02
C TRP A 78 8.78 8.43 18.69
N THR A 79 8.84 8.73 19.98
CA THR A 79 10.11 9.02 20.69
C THR A 79 10.76 7.83 21.40
N GLY A 80 10.43 6.58 21.05
CA GLY A 80 11.05 5.37 21.60
C GLY A 80 12.30 4.90 20.81
N SER A 81 12.96 3.82 21.29
CA SER A 81 13.94 3.07 20.50
C SER A 81 13.28 2.51 19.23
N GLY A 82 14.05 2.11 18.21
CA GLY A 82 13.53 1.54 16.96
C GLY A 82 12.55 0.39 17.22
N ILE A 83 12.89 -0.57 18.07
CA ILE A 83 12.05 -1.72 18.45
C ILE A 83 10.72 -1.26 19.07
N THR A 84 10.77 -0.27 19.98
CA THR A 84 9.56 0.27 20.62
C THR A 84 8.65 0.97 19.58
N LYS A 85 9.24 1.61 18.57
CA LYS A 85 8.48 2.29 17.49
C LYS A 85 7.84 1.28 16.54
N ASN A 86 8.57 0.23 16.15
CA ASN A 86 8.06 -0.85 15.32
C ASN A 86 6.85 -1.54 15.99
N LYS A 87 7.00 -1.89 17.28
CA LYS A 87 5.90 -2.45 18.07
C LYS A 87 4.68 -1.53 18.14
N LYS A 88 4.86 -0.23 18.36
CA LYS A 88 3.76 0.74 18.38
C LYS A 88 3.04 0.84 17.03
N MET A 89 3.76 0.72 15.91
CA MET A 89 3.15 0.64 14.59
C MET A 89 2.24 -0.59 14.49
N VAL A 90 2.69 -1.75 14.94
CA VAL A 90 1.91 -2.99 14.94
C VAL A 90 0.68 -2.86 15.86
N GLU A 91 0.85 -2.38 17.10
CA GLU A 91 -0.23 -2.11 18.06
C GLU A 91 -1.28 -1.14 17.46
N HIS A 92 -0.84 -0.13 16.70
CA HIS A 92 -1.72 0.79 16.00
C HIS A 92 -2.56 0.06 14.94
N LEU A 93 -1.95 -0.78 14.11
CA LEU A 93 -2.64 -1.57 13.09
C LEU A 93 -3.63 -2.57 13.72
N GLN A 94 -3.29 -3.17 14.88
CA GLN A 94 -4.21 -4.02 15.63
C GLN A 94 -5.41 -3.23 16.18
N SER A 95 -5.17 -2.06 16.76
CA SER A 95 -6.23 -1.22 17.33
C SER A 95 -7.25 -0.73 16.29
N HIS A 96 -6.84 -0.66 15.00
CA HIS A 96 -7.71 -0.33 13.88
C HIS A 96 -8.27 -1.56 13.14
N GLY A 97 -8.02 -2.78 13.65
CA GLY A 97 -8.54 -4.02 13.08
C GLY A 97 -7.93 -4.42 11.75
N VAL A 98 -6.80 -3.81 11.36
CA VAL A 98 -6.03 -4.22 10.17
C VAL A 98 -5.30 -5.54 10.45
N ILE A 99 -4.65 -5.65 11.61
CA ILE A 99 -4.07 -6.89 12.11
C ILE A 99 -5.06 -7.51 13.10
N ARG A 100 -5.47 -8.74 12.83
CA ARG A 100 -6.39 -9.54 13.65
C ARG A 100 -5.72 -10.80 14.19
N SER A 101 -4.72 -11.30 13.47
CA SER A 101 -3.94 -12.48 13.84
C SER A 101 -2.77 -12.10 14.76
N ASN A 102 -2.61 -12.82 15.87
CA ASN A 102 -1.44 -12.69 16.73
C ASN A 102 -0.15 -13.08 15.98
N LYS A 103 -0.21 -14.07 15.08
CA LYS A 103 0.93 -14.52 14.30
C LYS A 103 1.42 -13.42 13.34
N VAL A 104 0.51 -12.68 12.70
CA VAL A 104 0.85 -11.53 11.85
C VAL A 104 1.44 -10.41 12.70
N ALA A 105 0.88 -10.12 13.87
CA ALA A 105 1.45 -9.14 14.79
C ALA A 105 2.88 -9.51 15.21
N GLU A 106 3.09 -10.74 15.66
CA GLU A 106 4.40 -11.23 16.11
C GLU A 106 5.46 -11.16 15.01
N VAL A 107 5.13 -11.55 13.78
CA VAL A 107 6.08 -11.49 12.68
C VAL A 107 6.44 -10.06 12.30
N MET A 108 5.47 -9.14 12.27
CA MET A 108 5.73 -7.73 11.98
C MET A 108 6.46 -7.02 13.12
N GLU A 109 6.28 -7.44 14.38
CA GLU A 109 7.10 -6.97 15.51
C GLU A 109 8.54 -7.50 15.41
N THR A 110 8.72 -8.76 14.98
CA THR A 110 10.02 -9.43 14.87
C THR A 110 10.88 -8.84 13.76
N ILE A 111 10.28 -8.50 12.62
CA ILE A 111 10.97 -7.88 11.48
C ILE A 111 10.83 -6.36 11.56
N ASP A 112 11.86 -5.69 12.07
CA ASP A 112 11.85 -4.22 12.17
C ASP A 112 11.85 -3.58 10.78
N ARG A 113 10.76 -2.88 10.46
CA ARG A 113 10.58 -2.21 9.16
C ARG A 113 11.66 -1.17 8.88
N ALA A 114 12.26 -0.54 9.90
CA ALA A 114 13.32 0.45 9.71
C ALA A 114 14.55 -0.08 8.98
N LEU A 115 14.79 -1.39 9.02
CA LEU A 115 15.90 -2.01 8.30
C LEU A 115 15.70 -2.05 6.79
N PHE A 116 14.47 -1.82 6.31
CA PHE A 116 14.05 -2.01 4.92
C PHE A 116 13.61 -0.71 4.22
N VAL A 117 13.68 0.41 4.93
CA VAL A 117 13.30 1.75 4.46
C VAL A 117 14.55 2.62 4.40
N PRO A 118 14.71 3.55 3.43
CA PRO A 118 15.82 4.50 3.41
C PRO A 118 15.96 5.27 4.73
N GLU A 119 17.20 5.60 5.12
CA GLU A 119 17.51 6.20 6.44
C GLU A 119 16.81 7.54 6.70
N ASP A 120 16.56 8.32 5.65
CA ASP A 120 15.91 9.64 5.69
C ASP A 120 14.37 9.57 5.67
N ALA A 121 13.80 8.38 5.49
CA ALA A 121 12.36 8.20 5.42
C ALA A 121 11.75 7.73 6.75
N PRO A 122 10.49 8.11 7.06
CA PRO A 122 9.82 7.69 8.28
C PRO A 122 9.35 6.22 8.20
N PRO A 123 10.06 5.25 8.83
CA PRO A 123 9.83 3.83 8.59
C PRO A 123 8.51 3.30 9.16
N TYR A 124 7.98 3.94 10.21
CA TYR A 124 6.81 3.47 10.95
C TYR A 124 5.53 4.27 10.66
N MET A 125 5.62 5.24 9.74
CA MET A 125 4.43 5.94 9.25
C MET A 125 3.62 4.99 8.35
N ASP A 126 2.30 4.98 8.51
CA ASP A 126 1.43 4.14 7.67
C ASP A 126 1.21 4.78 6.30
N SER A 127 2.29 4.80 5.53
CA SER A 127 2.34 5.31 4.15
C SER A 127 3.37 4.54 3.32
N PRO A 128 3.19 4.47 1.99
CA PRO A 128 4.21 3.93 1.10
C PRO A 128 5.43 4.87 1.05
N VAL A 129 6.62 4.29 0.84
CA VAL A 129 7.89 5.02 0.78
C VAL A 129 8.66 4.63 -0.47
N GLN A 130 9.22 5.61 -1.19
CA GLN A 130 10.10 5.34 -2.33
C GLN A 130 11.42 4.71 -1.87
N ILE A 131 11.86 3.66 -2.57
CA ILE A 131 13.09 2.90 -2.27
C ILE A 131 14.13 3.00 -3.39
N GLY A 132 13.98 3.98 -4.28
CA GLY A 132 14.82 4.14 -5.48
C GLY A 132 14.29 3.34 -6.68
N TYR A 133 14.92 3.53 -7.83
CA TYR A 133 14.63 2.78 -9.08
C TYR A 133 13.16 2.79 -9.50
N ASN A 134 12.41 3.87 -9.21
CA ASN A 134 10.96 3.96 -9.39
C ASN A 134 10.16 2.87 -8.65
N ALA A 135 10.76 2.27 -7.62
CA ALA A 135 10.13 1.28 -6.74
C ALA A 135 9.68 1.91 -5.42
N THR A 136 8.72 1.25 -4.79
CA THR A 136 8.09 1.72 -3.55
C THR A 136 7.89 0.54 -2.59
N ILE A 137 8.31 0.68 -1.34
CA ILE A 137 7.87 -0.23 -0.27
C ILE A 137 6.46 0.16 0.16
N SER A 138 5.54 -0.79 0.15
CA SER A 138 4.13 -0.56 0.50
C SER A 138 3.96 -0.08 1.94
N ALA A 139 2.82 0.59 2.20
CA ALA A 139 2.47 1.03 3.55
C ALA A 139 2.34 -0.16 4.52
N PRO A 140 2.62 0.03 5.83
CA PRO A 140 2.46 -1.01 6.84
C PRO A 140 1.12 -1.73 6.82
N HIS A 141 -0.01 -1.02 6.68
CA HIS A 141 -1.34 -1.64 6.60
C HIS A 141 -1.48 -2.59 5.40
N MET A 142 -0.85 -2.30 4.27
CA MET A 142 -0.92 -3.16 3.08
C MET A 142 -0.13 -4.45 3.28
N HIS A 143 1.06 -4.36 3.89
CA HIS A 143 1.82 -5.55 4.27
C HIS A 143 1.05 -6.43 5.25
N ALA A 144 0.45 -5.81 6.28
CA ALA A 144 -0.39 -6.51 7.24
C ALA A 144 -1.57 -7.21 6.56
N THR A 145 -2.27 -6.51 5.65
CA THR A 145 -3.39 -7.09 4.89
C THR A 145 -2.95 -8.30 4.06
N CYS A 146 -1.83 -8.21 3.35
CA CYS A 146 -1.31 -9.34 2.56
C CYS A 146 -0.91 -10.52 3.45
N LEU A 147 -0.28 -10.26 4.62
CA LEU A 147 0.06 -11.30 5.59
C LEU A 147 -1.19 -11.99 6.15
N GLU A 148 -2.22 -11.24 6.53
CA GLU A 148 -3.51 -11.75 7.01
C GLU A 148 -4.20 -12.64 5.95
N LEU A 149 -4.22 -12.19 4.70
CA LEU A 149 -4.82 -12.93 3.59
C LEU A 149 -4.09 -14.24 3.31
N LEU A 150 -2.77 -14.28 3.52
CA LEU A 150 -1.93 -15.45 3.22
C LEU A 150 -1.64 -16.32 4.45
N GLU A 151 -1.99 -15.91 5.67
CA GLU A 151 -1.59 -16.57 6.92
C GLU A 151 -1.80 -18.08 6.92
N ASN A 152 -2.95 -18.55 6.42
CA ASN A 152 -3.27 -19.98 6.37
C ASN A 152 -2.42 -20.77 5.37
N HIS A 153 -1.73 -20.09 4.45
CA HIS A 153 -0.85 -20.62 3.41
C HIS A 153 0.63 -20.30 3.71
N LEU A 154 0.93 -19.86 4.96
CA LEU A 154 2.27 -19.52 5.47
C LEU A 154 2.57 -20.29 6.76
N LYS A 155 2.22 -21.57 6.78
CA LYS A 155 2.51 -22.46 7.92
C LYS A 155 3.93 -23.01 7.82
N PRO A 156 4.54 -23.45 8.93
CA PRO A 156 5.86 -24.07 8.91
C PRO A 156 5.96 -25.18 7.86
N GLY A 157 7.00 -25.16 7.06
CA GLY A 157 7.25 -26.11 5.97
C GLY A 157 6.62 -25.75 4.62
N MET A 158 5.79 -24.70 4.54
CA MET A 158 5.19 -24.21 3.29
C MET A 158 6.16 -23.39 2.45
N TYR A 159 5.89 -23.30 1.14
CA TYR A 159 6.68 -22.58 0.15
C TYR A 159 5.93 -21.33 -0.31
N VAL A 160 6.60 -20.19 -0.28
CA VAL A 160 6.03 -18.90 -0.68
C VAL A 160 6.92 -18.17 -1.68
N LEU A 161 6.27 -17.59 -2.71
CA LEU A 161 6.91 -16.72 -3.69
C LEU A 161 6.46 -15.27 -3.44
N ASP A 162 7.43 -14.35 -3.38
CA ASP A 162 7.24 -12.90 -3.28
C ASP A 162 7.74 -12.22 -4.56
N VAL A 163 6.82 -11.82 -5.43
CA VAL A 163 7.09 -11.15 -6.71
C VAL A 163 7.15 -9.64 -6.52
N GLY A 164 8.25 -9.02 -6.94
CA GLY A 164 8.54 -7.61 -6.67
C GLY A 164 8.95 -7.41 -5.21
N SER A 165 9.93 -8.21 -4.75
CA SER A 165 10.36 -8.26 -3.35
C SER A 165 10.98 -6.95 -2.83
N GLY A 166 11.38 -6.03 -3.74
CA GLY A 166 11.91 -4.70 -3.40
C GLY A 166 13.07 -4.77 -2.41
N THR A 167 12.93 -4.12 -1.25
CA THR A 167 13.96 -4.14 -0.19
C THR A 167 13.90 -5.38 0.71
N GLY A 168 12.99 -6.35 0.44
CA GLY A 168 12.95 -7.66 1.10
C GLY A 168 12.12 -7.75 2.38
N TYR A 169 11.37 -6.71 2.76
CA TYR A 169 10.62 -6.68 4.01
C TYR A 169 9.59 -7.83 4.12
N LEU A 170 8.72 -7.94 3.11
CA LEU A 170 7.66 -8.94 3.15
C LEU A 170 8.21 -10.35 2.95
N THR A 171 9.24 -10.52 2.11
CA THR A 171 9.97 -11.78 1.95
C THR A 171 10.55 -12.26 3.28
N ALA A 172 11.12 -11.36 4.09
CA ALA A 172 11.62 -11.68 5.43
C ALA A 172 10.49 -12.10 6.38
N CYS A 173 9.34 -11.41 6.35
CA CYS A 173 8.16 -11.79 7.13
C CYS A 173 7.66 -13.20 6.74
N PHE A 174 7.56 -13.49 5.45
CA PHE A 174 7.18 -14.81 4.96
C PHE A 174 8.14 -15.90 5.44
N ALA A 175 9.44 -15.64 5.36
CA ALA A 175 10.46 -16.59 5.80
C ALA A 175 10.30 -16.96 7.29
N ILE A 176 10.06 -15.95 8.17
CA ILE A 176 9.78 -16.22 9.59
C ILE A 176 8.50 -17.07 9.75
N MET A 177 7.46 -16.80 8.96
CA MET A 177 6.19 -17.53 9.08
C MET A 177 6.29 -18.99 8.64
N VAL A 178 7.01 -19.27 7.54
CA VAL A 178 7.16 -20.64 7.03
C VAL A 178 8.28 -21.42 7.72
N GLY A 179 9.18 -20.73 8.42
CA GLY A 179 10.25 -21.32 9.22
C GLY A 179 11.33 -22.05 8.39
N PRO A 180 12.31 -22.66 9.06
CA PRO A 180 13.48 -23.25 8.40
C PRO A 180 13.17 -24.51 7.55
N GLN A 181 12.04 -25.19 7.79
CA GLN A 181 11.60 -26.31 6.96
C GLN A 181 10.82 -25.87 5.72
N GLY A 182 10.37 -24.60 5.69
CA GLY A 182 9.71 -23.98 4.54
C GLY A 182 10.70 -23.31 3.61
N ARG A 183 10.15 -22.57 2.65
CA ARG A 183 10.97 -21.75 1.75
C ARG A 183 10.26 -20.46 1.38
N ALA A 184 10.95 -19.34 1.55
CA ALA A 184 10.54 -18.04 1.05
C ALA A 184 11.46 -17.64 -0.11
N VAL A 185 10.87 -17.36 -1.27
CA VAL A 185 11.57 -16.98 -2.49
C VAL A 185 11.16 -15.57 -2.87
N GLY A 186 12.09 -14.62 -2.87
CA GLY A 186 11.87 -13.27 -3.37
C GLY A 186 12.43 -13.14 -4.79
N VAL A 187 11.63 -12.55 -5.69
CA VAL A 187 12.06 -12.23 -7.06
C VAL A 187 11.91 -10.74 -7.30
N GLU A 188 13.00 -10.10 -7.72
CA GLU A 188 13.08 -8.67 -8.02
C GLU A 188 13.87 -8.46 -9.32
N HIS A 189 13.40 -7.60 -10.23
CA HIS A 189 14.08 -7.42 -11.51
C HIS A 189 15.16 -6.31 -11.48
N ILE A 190 15.28 -5.58 -10.39
CA ILE A 190 16.34 -4.58 -10.17
C ILE A 190 17.45 -5.23 -9.34
N PRO A 191 18.63 -5.56 -9.93
CA PRO A 191 19.71 -6.23 -9.21
C PRO A 191 20.18 -5.46 -7.97
N GLU A 192 20.21 -4.15 -8.06
CA GLU A 192 20.62 -3.26 -6.96
C GLU A 192 19.64 -3.35 -5.76
N LEU A 193 18.34 -3.53 -6.00
CA LEU A 193 17.37 -3.78 -4.94
C LEU A 193 17.55 -5.17 -4.34
N VAL A 194 17.92 -6.18 -5.12
CA VAL A 194 18.26 -7.51 -4.59
C VAL A 194 19.47 -7.41 -3.65
N GLU A 195 20.52 -6.69 -4.02
CA GLU A 195 21.69 -6.48 -3.15
C GLU A 195 21.32 -5.76 -1.85
N ILE A 196 20.52 -4.69 -1.94
CA ILE A 196 20.00 -3.96 -0.77
C ILE A 196 19.16 -4.90 0.11
N SER A 197 18.29 -5.71 -0.47
CA SER A 197 17.43 -6.62 0.27
C SER A 197 18.23 -7.70 1.02
N LEU A 198 19.28 -8.24 0.42
CA LEU A 198 20.22 -9.16 1.08
C LEU A 198 20.88 -8.51 2.31
N GLN A 199 21.37 -7.28 2.16
CA GLN A 199 21.98 -6.52 3.27
C GLN A 199 20.96 -6.24 4.40
N ASN A 200 19.73 -5.89 4.06
CA ASN A 200 18.68 -5.61 5.03
C ASN A 200 18.29 -6.87 5.81
N ILE A 201 18.08 -7.99 5.09
CA ILE A 201 17.73 -9.29 5.69
C ILE A 201 18.86 -9.78 6.60
N GLN A 202 20.14 -9.61 6.22
CA GLN A 202 21.29 -9.96 7.05
C GLN A 202 21.33 -9.21 8.38
N LYS A 203 20.74 -8.03 8.47
CA LYS A 203 20.62 -7.22 9.70
C LYS A 203 19.37 -7.54 10.51
N SER A 204 18.45 -8.33 9.97
CA SER A 204 17.14 -8.64 10.55
C SER A 204 17.13 -9.99 11.28
N ALA A 205 16.02 -10.28 11.97
CA ALA A 205 15.79 -11.58 12.59
C ALA A 205 15.71 -12.74 11.58
N ALA A 206 15.53 -12.48 10.27
CA ALA A 206 15.52 -13.48 9.22
C ALA A 206 16.93 -13.87 8.72
N ALA A 207 18.01 -13.26 9.23
CA ALA A 207 19.38 -13.58 8.82
C ALA A 207 19.76 -15.07 8.90
N PRO A 208 19.38 -15.84 9.93
CA PRO A 208 19.65 -17.28 9.96
C PRO A 208 19.01 -18.02 8.79
N LEU A 209 17.77 -17.70 8.43
CA LEU A 209 17.02 -18.34 7.33
C LEU A 209 17.66 -18.04 5.95
N LEU A 210 18.20 -16.85 5.77
CA LEU A 210 19.00 -16.50 4.58
C LEU A 210 20.28 -17.34 4.52
N LYS A 211 21.00 -17.47 5.64
CA LYS A 211 22.23 -18.26 5.72
C LYS A 211 22.01 -19.75 5.47
N GLU A 212 20.91 -20.29 5.96
CA GLU A 212 20.53 -21.70 5.81
C GLU A 212 19.90 -22.02 4.44
N GLY A 213 19.56 -20.98 3.66
CA GLY A 213 18.99 -21.13 2.33
C GLY A 213 17.48 -21.43 2.29
N SER A 214 16.78 -21.31 3.43
CA SER A 214 15.31 -21.36 3.46
C SER A 214 14.66 -20.03 3.04
N LEU A 215 15.42 -18.91 3.07
CA LEU A 215 15.11 -17.66 2.42
C LEU A 215 16.11 -17.44 1.29
N VAL A 216 15.62 -17.21 0.07
CA VAL A 216 16.44 -16.93 -1.11
C VAL A 216 15.88 -15.73 -1.89
N LEU A 217 16.80 -15.00 -2.54
CA LEU A 217 16.44 -13.84 -3.37
C LEU A 217 17.08 -14.00 -4.75
N HIS A 218 16.31 -13.72 -5.77
CA HIS A 218 16.73 -13.87 -7.16
C HIS A 218 16.49 -12.59 -7.96
N THR A 219 17.42 -12.28 -8.85
CA THR A 219 17.20 -11.26 -9.88
C THR A 219 16.48 -11.91 -11.05
N GLY A 220 15.26 -11.42 -11.36
CA GLY A 220 14.48 -12.00 -12.47
C GLY A 220 13.17 -11.27 -12.74
N ASP A 221 12.54 -11.64 -13.85
CA ASP A 221 11.23 -11.14 -14.21
C ASP A 221 10.14 -11.89 -13.44
N GLY A 222 9.62 -11.24 -12.40
CA GLY A 222 8.61 -11.85 -11.53
C GLY A 222 7.29 -12.21 -12.22
N ARG A 223 7.01 -11.67 -13.42
CA ARG A 223 5.85 -12.07 -14.23
C ARG A 223 5.93 -13.54 -14.67
N LEU A 224 7.14 -14.08 -14.72
CA LEU A 224 7.41 -15.49 -15.05
C LEU A 224 7.43 -16.38 -13.80
N GLY A 225 7.29 -15.80 -12.60
CA GLY A 225 7.46 -16.53 -11.34
C GLY A 225 8.90 -17.00 -11.12
N TRP A 226 9.07 -18.12 -10.40
CA TRP A 226 10.37 -18.78 -10.18
C TRP A 226 10.19 -20.29 -10.12
N LEU A 227 10.42 -20.96 -11.24
CA LEU A 227 10.11 -22.40 -11.42
C LEU A 227 10.96 -23.32 -10.54
N GLU A 228 12.20 -22.94 -10.22
CA GLU A 228 13.14 -23.80 -9.48
C GLU A 228 12.59 -24.30 -8.14
N HIS A 229 11.73 -23.51 -7.49
CA HIS A 229 11.15 -23.85 -6.19
C HIS A 229 9.63 -24.05 -6.24
N ALA A 230 9.03 -24.02 -7.43
CA ALA A 230 7.61 -24.31 -7.61
C ALA A 230 7.31 -25.82 -7.34
N PRO A 231 6.05 -26.16 -6.98
CA PRO A 231 4.91 -25.26 -6.81
C PRO A 231 4.84 -24.65 -5.41
N TYR A 232 4.18 -23.47 -5.30
CA TYR A 232 4.08 -22.66 -4.09
C TYR A 232 2.73 -22.83 -3.38
N ASP A 233 2.75 -22.82 -2.04
CA ASP A 233 1.53 -22.78 -1.21
C ASP A 233 0.92 -21.37 -1.19
N ALA A 234 1.79 -20.35 -1.25
CA ALA A 234 1.41 -18.95 -1.30
C ALA A 234 2.21 -18.20 -2.37
N ILE A 235 1.56 -17.26 -3.06
CA ILE A 235 2.23 -16.29 -3.94
C ILE A 235 1.72 -14.89 -3.59
N HIS A 236 2.64 -13.96 -3.37
CA HIS A 236 2.36 -12.53 -3.22
C HIS A 236 2.93 -11.78 -4.41
N VAL A 237 2.23 -10.74 -4.87
CA VAL A 237 2.71 -9.83 -5.92
C VAL A 237 2.66 -8.39 -5.42
N GLY A 238 3.82 -7.76 -5.30
CA GLY A 238 4.01 -6.40 -4.77
C GLY A 238 3.84 -5.29 -5.82
N ALA A 239 3.29 -5.59 -7.00
CA ALA A 239 3.06 -4.65 -8.09
C ALA A 239 1.77 -5.00 -8.84
N ALA A 240 1.10 -4.02 -9.47
CA ALA A 240 -0.18 -4.23 -10.14
C ALA A 240 0.02 -4.77 -11.56
N ALA A 241 -0.59 -5.91 -11.86
CA ALA A 241 -0.63 -6.49 -13.19
C ALA A 241 -1.91 -6.06 -13.93
N PRO A 242 -1.88 -5.83 -15.26
CA PRO A 242 -3.09 -5.60 -16.04
C PRO A 242 -4.08 -6.76 -15.94
N GLU A 243 -3.56 -7.98 -15.90
CA GLU A 243 -4.26 -9.25 -15.75
C GLU A 243 -3.37 -10.21 -14.93
N ILE A 244 -3.94 -11.27 -14.39
CA ILE A 244 -3.21 -12.26 -13.59
C ILE A 244 -2.24 -13.02 -14.50
N PRO A 245 -0.90 -12.99 -14.22
CA PRO A 245 0.06 -13.73 -15.05
C PRO A 245 -0.17 -15.23 -14.95
N GLN A 246 -0.35 -15.89 -16.11
CA GLN A 246 -0.63 -17.32 -16.20
C GLN A 246 0.47 -18.18 -15.53
N ALA A 247 1.74 -17.75 -15.69
CA ALA A 247 2.88 -18.45 -15.08
C ALA A 247 2.79 -18.55 -13.54
N LEU A 248 2.16 -17.55 -12.86
CA LEU A 248 1.96 -17.60 -11.42
C LEU A 248 0.85 -18.58 -11.03
N ILE A 249 -0.20 -18.68 -11.84
CA ILE A 249 -1.26 -19.69 -11.63
C ILE A 249 -0.74 -21.11 -11.82
N GLU A 250 0.12 -21.32 -12.80
CA GLU A 250 0.75 -22.63 -13.06
C GLU A 250 1.65 -23.06 -11.90
N GLN A 251 2.38 -22.11 -11.30
CA GLN A 251 3.28 -22.35 -10.18
C GLN A 251 2.59 -22.39 -8.81
N LEU A 252 1.28 -22.09 -8.75
CA LEU A 252 0.50 -22.20 -7.52
C LEU A 252 0.05 -23.65 -7.31
N LYS A 253 0.23 -24.18 -6.10
CA LYS A 253 -0.28 -25.52 -5.71
C LYS A 253 -1.80 -25.57 -5.78
N PRO A 254 -2.42 -26.73 -6.10
CA PRO A 254 -3.80 -27.00 -5.67
C PRO A 254 -3.93 -26.80 -4.15
N GLY A 255 -4.92 -26.03 -3.71
CA GLY A 255 -5.08 -25.60 -2.32
C GLY A 255 -4.24 -24.36 -1.94
N GLY A 256 -3.44 -23.81 -2.86
CA GLY A 256 -2.65 -22.61 -2.64
C GLY A 256 -3.41 -21.31 -2.91
N ARG A 257 -2.84 -20.20 -2.47
CA ARG A 257 -3.40 -18.84 -2.61
C ARG A 257 -2.41 -17.87 -3.22
N LEU A 258 -2.89 -17.09 -4.20
CA LEU A 258 -2.19 -15.94 -4.76
C LEU A 258 -2.90 -14.65 -4.31
N VAL A 259 -2.13 -13.66 -3.85
CA VAL A 259 -2.60 -12.29 -3.58
C VAL A 259 -1.88 -11.34 -4.52
N ILE A 260 -2.65 -10.63 -5.34
CA ILE A 260 -2.14 -9.79 -6.42
C ILE A 260 -3.01 -8.56 -6.66
N PRO A 261 -2.43 -7.35 -6.81
CA PRO A 261 -3.14 -6.20 -7.34
C PRO A 261 -3.38 -6.37 -8.85
N VAL A 262 -4.63 -6.21 -9.31
CA VAL A 262 -5.00 -6.34 -10.72
C VAL A 262 -5.69 -5.08 -11.20
N GLY A 263 -5.29 -4.59 -12.37
CA GLY A 263 -5.82 -3.40 -13.03
C GLY A 263 -4.73 -2.40 -13.40
N ASN A 264 -5.10 -1.38 -14.18
CA ASN A 264 -4.20 -0.31 -14.62
C ASN A 264 -4.48 1.00 -13.84
N ILE A 265 -5.56 1.71 -14.20
CA ILE A 265 -5.96 2.97 -13.53
C ILE A 265 -6.71 2.67 -12.24
N PHE A 266 -7.66 1.73 -12.33
CA PHE A 266 -8.40 1.20 -11.18
C PHE A 266 -7.82 -0.18 -10.88
N GLN A 267 -7.37 -0.38 -9.66
CA GLN A 267 -6.71 -1.59 -9.23
C GLN A 267 -7.44 -2.15 -8.01
N ASP A 268 -7.68 -3.46 -8.04
CA ASP A 268 -8.22 -4.18 -6.89
C ASP A 268 -7.21 -5.24 -6.42
N LEU A 269 -7.04 -5.35 -5.12
CA LEU A 269 -6.30 -6.46 -4.53
C LEU A 269 -7.15 -7.72 -4.66
N GLN A 270 -6.72 -8.62 -5.51
CA GLN A 270 -7.41 -9.89 -5.76
C GLN A 270 -6.78 -11.01 -4.94
N VAL A 271 -7.64 -11.87 -4.44
CA VAL A 271 -7.29 -13.15 -3.83
C VAL A 271 -7.74 -14.24 -4.75
N VAL A 272 -6.80 -15.08 -5.18
CA VAL A 272 -7.02 -16.21 -6.08
C VAL A 272 -6.70 -17.50 -5.32
N ASP A 273 -7.71 -18.31 -5.10
CA ASP A 273 -7.56 -19.65 -4.52
C ASP A 273 -7.59 -20.69 -5.64
N LYS A 274 -6.55 -21.52 -5.73
CA LYS A 274 -6.52 -22.67 -6.63
C LYS A 274 -7.10 -23.88 -5.90
N ASN A 275 -8.28 -24.30 -6.30
CA ASN A 275 -8.99 -25.43 -5.71
C ASN A 275 -8.25 -26.76 -5.93
N ALA A 276 -8.62 -27.79 -5.18
CA ALA A 276 -8.00 -29.12 -5.29
C ALA A 276 -8.17 -29.77 -6.69
N ASP A 277 -9.23 -29.41 -7.40
CA ASP A 277 -9.50 -29.83 -8.78
C ASP A 277 -8.77 -28.98 -9.85
N GLY A 278 -7.99 -27.98 -9.42
CA GLY A 278 -7.28 -27.03 -10.29
C GLY A 278 -8.10 -25.83 -10.76
N SER A 279 -9.39 -25.78 -10.46
CA SER A 279 -10.22 -24.60 -10.76
C SER A 279 -9.81 -23.39 -9.89
N LEU A 280 -10.14 -22.18 -10.33
CA LEU A 280 -9.78 -20.95 -9.63
C LEU A 280 -11.03 -20.29 -9.04
N SER A 281 -10.92 -19.87 -7.78
CA SER A 281 -11.88 -18.99 -7.12
C SER A 281 -11.23 -17.62 -6.93
N ILE A 282 -11.79 -16.59 -7.54
CA ILE A 282 -11.22 -15.23 -7.53
C ILE A 282 -12.20 -14.30 -6.81
N ARG A 283 -11.69 -13.47 -5.88
CA ARG A 283 -12.45 -12.40 -5.25
C ARG A 283 -11.63 -11.13 -5.11
N SER A 284 -12.28 -9.98 -5.21
CA SER A 284 -11.69 -8.68 -4.86
C SER A 284 -11.80 -8.46 -3.35
N GLU A 285 -10.70 -8.05 -2.73
CA GLU A 285 -10.63 -7.75 -1.30
C GLU A 285 -10.87 -6.25 -1.04
N THR A 286 -10.11 -5.39 -1.72
CA THR A 286 -10.19 -3.94 -1.59
C THR A 286 -9.57 -3.24 -2.80
N SER A 287 -10.00 -2.00 -3.06
CA SER A 287 -9.34 -1.15 -4.06
C SER A 287 -8.01 -0.65 -3.53
N VAL A 288 -6.98 -0.65 -4.40
CA VAL A 288 -5.59 -0.36 -4.03
C VAL A 288 -4.92 0.54 -5.07
N ARG A 289 -3.69 0.98 -4.75
CA ARG A 289 -2.84 1.70 -5.68
C ARG A 289 -1.39 1.25 -5.56
N TYR A 290 -0.95 0.49 -6.54
CA TYR A 290 0.40 -0.06 -6.65
C TYR A 290 1.14 0.49 -7.88
N VAL A 291 2.47 0.40 -7.84
CA VAL A 291 3.31 0.55 -9.04
C VAL A 291 3.02 -0.57 -10.02
N PRO A 292 3.18 -0.35 -11.35
CA PRO A 292 2.86 -1.39 -12.32
C PRO A 292 3.87 -2.56 -12.29
N LEU A 293 3.37 -3.79 -12.45
CA LEU A 293 4.18 -4.97 -12.70
C LEU A 293 4.64 -4.94 -14.17
N THR A 294 5.87 -4.53 -14.42
CA THR A 294 6.38 -4.21 -15.75
C THR A 294 7.79 -4.78 -15.99
N SER A 295 8.38 -4.52 -17.16
CA SER A 295 9.77 -4.85 -17.40
C SER A 295 10.73 -3.86 -16.70
N ARG A 296 11.95 -4.30 -16.41
CA ARG A 296 13.00 -3.46 -15.83
C ARG A 296 13.22 -2.18 -16.65
N GLU A 297 13.28 -2.31 -17.98
CA GLU A 297 13.51 -1.17 -18.88
C GLU A 297 12.36 -0.15 -18.83
N SER A 298 11.12 -0.63 -18.71
CA SER A 298 9.95 0.25 -18.60
C SER A 298 9.93 0.95 -17.25
N GLN A 299 10.25 0.25 -16.15
CA GLN A 299 10.31 0.85 -14.82
C GLN A 299 11.39 1.93 -14.73
N LEU A 300 12.58 1.69 -15.29
CA LEU A 300 13.70 2.66 -15.22
C LEU A 300 13.51 3.88 -16.13
N ARG A 301 12.65 3.79 -17.14
CA ARG A 301 12.28 4.94 -17.99
C ARG A 301 11.30 5.90 -17.33
N GLY A 302 10.61 5.49 -16.26
CA GLY A 302 9.69 6.30 -15.48
C GLY A 302 8.34 6.41 -16.08
#